data_91efc3628a914cc085ad79adb683185a
#
_entry.id   91efc3628a914cc085ad79adb683185a
#
_cell.length_a   1.000
_cell.length_b   1.000
_cell.length_c   1.000
_cell.angle_alpha   90.00
_cell.angle_beta   90.00
_cell.angle_gamma   90.00
#
_symmetry.space_group_name_H-M   'P 1'
#
loop_
_entity.id
_entity.type
_entity.pdbx_description
1 polymer ?
#
loop_
_entity_poly.entity_id
_entity_poly.type
_entity_poly.pdbx_seq_one_letter_code
_entity_poly.pdbx_strand_id
1 'polypeptide(L)'
;LKPLSHLTLRLSYSLTGTPPDPSYSSSTTILKSYIPFRLFAEDQEPGIGIEQLGNADLTYEKKNELNAGFDAGLFGDRLSLSFDAYTRRNFDEMGPMITQGIGGTIIRPANVAEMMSSGLELSITSQNIKTKDFNWTTSFIYSYTHSEITKLYNQGRMIDLVSGNGFAKKGYPARALFSIPFVGLNNQGLPQLINEKGEVTTDNINFQERNHTEYLKYEGPTDPTHTGSLGNTLSYKGLHLNVFLTYAFGNVVRLDPKFKAYYGDMASMTHAFINRWQAAGEEDRTDIPTILSRRQYATNNNLRYAYNGYNYSTARIAKGDFIRLKEISLAYDLPTSLIKRTPLRSASVKVQATNLFLLYADKKLNGQDPEFFNIGGVASPTPRQFTLTLKLGL
;
A
#
# COMPACT_ATOMS: atom_id res chain seq x y z
N LEU A 1 -13.76 -24.87 -36.37
CA LEU A 1 -13.09 -25.00 -35.08
C LEU A 1 -14.12 -25.37 -34.01
N LYS A 2 -13.88 -26.45 -33.22
CA LYS A 2 -14.72 -26.75 -32.05
C LYS A 2 -14.58 -25.57 -31.07
N PRO A 3 -15.68 -25.06 -30.48
CA PRO A 3 -15.62 -23.89 -29.60
C PRO A 3 -14.78 -24.14 -28.35
N LEU A 4 -14.85 -25.33 -27.77
CA LEU A 4 -14.08 -25.78 -26.61
C LEU A 4 -12.96 -26.71 -27.02
N SER A 5 -11.71 -26.38 -26.75
CA SER A 5 -10.52 -27.20 -27.01
C SER A 5 -10.19 -28.09 -25.81
N HIS A 6 -10.17 -27.51 -24.65
CA HIS A 6 -10.00 -28.21 -23.37
C HIS A 6 -10.66 -27.44 -22.22
N LEU A 7 -11.01 -28.17 -21.16
CA LEU A 7 -11.49 -27.61 -19.89
C LEU A 7 -10.94 -28.48 -18.76
N THR A 8 -10.27 -27.81 -17.83
CA THR A 8 -9.76 -28.40 -16.59
C THR A 8 -10.41 -27.69 -15.41
N LEU A 9 -11.03 -28.44 -14.51
CA LEU A 9 -11.58 -27.91 -13.27
C LEU A 9 -10.61 -28.20 -12.12
N ARG A 10 -10.45 -27.24 -11.24
CA ARG A 10 -9.59 -27.35 -10.05
C ARG A 10 -10.42 -27.06 -8.80
N LEU A 11 -10.22 -27.86 -7.77
CA LEU A 11 -10.74 -27.61 -6.43
C LEU A 11 -9.66 -28.01 -5.43
N SER A 12 -9.32 -27.13 -4.52
CA SER A 12 -8.36 -27.42 -3.47
C SER A 12 -8.81 -26.86 -2.13
N TYR A 13 -8.50 -27.59 -1.08
CA TYR A 13 -8.64 -27.14 0.29
C TYR A 13 -7.32 -27.38 1.02
N SER A 14 -6.85 -26.40 1.75
CA SER A 14 -5.61 -26.50 2.53
C SER A 14 -5.77 -25.91 3.92
N LEU A 15 -5.09 -26.52 4.89
CA LEU A 15 -4.86 -25.97 6.21
C LEU A 15 -3.35 -25.94 6.43
N THR A 16 -2.81 -24.73 6.63
CA THR A 16 -1.39 -24.51 6.85
C THR A 16 -1.16 -23.80 8.18
N GLY A 17 -0.01 -24.07 8.81
CA GLY A 17 0.40 -23.42 10.06
C GLY A 17 1.80 -22.87 9.95
N THR A 18 2.00 -21.63 10.45
CA THR A 18 3.29 -20.98 10.57
C THR A 18 3.69 -20.93 12.05
N PRO A 19 4.82 -21.53 12.44
CA PRO A 19 5.24 -21.50 13.84
C PRO A 19 5.59 -20.08 14.29
N PRO A 20 5.43 -19.76 15.58
CA PRO A 20 5.96 -18.54 16.17
C PRO A 20 7.46 -18.42 15.93
N ASP A 21 7.95 -17.18 15.82
CA ASP A 21 9.39 -16.93 15.80
C ASP A 21 10.02 -17.49 17.09
N PRO A 22 11.13 -18.25 17.01
CA PRO A 22 11.80 -18.82 18.17
C PRO A 22 12.13 -17.80 19.26
N SER A 23 12.38 -16.55 18.91
CA SER A 23 12.65 -15.47 19.87
C SER A 23 11.45 -15.14 20.77
N TYR A 24 10.22 -15.50 20.37
CA TYR A 24 8.98 -15.23 21.11
C TYR A 24 8.31 -16.50 21.66
N SER A 25 8.80 -17.68 21.30
CA SER A 25 8.13 -18.96 21.58
C SER A 25 8.47 -19.54 22.97
N SER A 26 9.15 -18.79 23.85
CA SER A 26 9.43 -19.26 25.20
C SER A 26 8.16 -19.35 26.05
N SER A 27 7.85 -20.55 26.51
CA SER A 27 6.80 -20.77 27.53
C SER A 27 7.18 -20.29 28.91
N THR A 28 8.47 -20.03 29.13
CA THR A 28 9.02 -19.58 30.41
C THR A 28 9.48 -18.13 30.33
N THR A 29 9.46 -17.46 31.50
CA THR A 29 9.96 -16.09 31.62
C THR A 29 11.48 -16.05 31.45
N ILE A 30 11.97 -15.20 30.56
CA ILE A 30 13.41 -14.96 30.33
C ILE A 30 13.83 -13.80 31.22
N LEU A 31 14.86 -14.03 32.05
CA LEU A 31 15.47 -13.03 32.90
C LEU A 31 16.80 -12.58 32.30
N LYS A 32 17.09 -11.29 32.38
CA LYS A 32 18.35 -10.70 31.94
C LYS A 32 19.01 -9.92 33.05
N SER A 33 20.31 -10.09 33.19
CA SER A 33 21.11 -9.23 34.03
C SER A 33 21.36 -7.90 33.34
N TYR A 34 21.18 -6.81 34.04
CA TYR A 34 21.47 -5.46 33.57
C TYR A 34 22.03 -4.60 34.70
N ILE A 35 22.75 -3.56 34.37
CA ILE A 35 23.20 -2.56 35.33
C ILE A 35 22.23 -1.36 35.24
N PRO A 36 21.37 -1.15 36.23
CA PRO A 36 20.44 -0.04 36.24
C PRO A 36 21.22 1.28 36.28
N PHE A 37 20.71 2.30 35.60
CA PHE A 37 21.28 3.63 35.70
C PHE A 37 21.16 4.17 37.11
N ARG A 38 22.29 4.57 37.71
CA ARG A 38 22.41 5.27 38.99
C ARG A 38 23.05 6.62 38.74
N LEU A 39 22.72 7.61 39.61
CA LEU A 39 23.29 8.96 39.52
C LEU A 39 24.80 8.97 39.71
N PHE A 40 25.32 8.08 40.52
CA PHE A 40 26.76 7.94 40.78
C PHE A 40 27.26 6.60 40.27
N ALA A 41 28.40 6.62 39.56
CA ALA A 41 28.97 5.42 38.93
C ALA A 41 29.40 4.36 39.97
N GLU A 42 29.79 4.77 41.13
CA GLU A 42 30.18 3.93 42.25
C GLU A 42 29.02 3.15 42.90
N ASP A 43 27.79 3.57 42.66
CA ASP A 43 26.58 2.90 43.15
C ASP A 43 25.99 1.90 42.15
N GLN A 44 26.70 1.59 41.05
CA GLN A 44 26.24 0.68 40.03
C GLN A 44 26.32 -0.77 40.52
N GLU A 45 25.17 -1.37 40.73
CA GLU A 45 25.03 -2.78 41.05
C GLU A 45 24.30 -3.53 39.96
N PRO A 46 24.69 -4.77 39.61
CA PRO A 46 23.95 -5.59 38.67
C PRO A 46 22.59 -5.96 39.23
N GLY A 47 21.56 -5.76 38.46
CA GLY A 47 20.20 -6.16 38.75
C GLY A 47 19.72 -7.26 37.80
N ILE A 48 18.64 -7.94 38.18
CA ILE A 48 17.95 -8.89 37.29
C ILE A 48 16.59 -8.31 36.94
N GLY A 49 16.32 -8.23 35.63
CA GLY A 49 15.03 -7.81 35.11
C GLY A 49 14.40 -8.86 34.21
N ILE A 50 13.12 -8.73 34.01
CA ILE A 50 12.40 -9.58 33.06
C ILE A 50 12.69 -9.04 31.65
N GLU A 51 13.30 -9.84 30.77
CA GLU A 51 13.47 -9.52 29.36
C GLU A 51 12.21 -9.87 28.58
N GLN A 52 11.61 -11.03 28.90
CA GLN A 52 10.41 -11.50 28.24
C GLN A 52 9.55 -12.31 29.20
N LEU A 53 8.26 -12.01 29.25
CA LEU A 53 7.29 -12.84 29.95
C LEU A 53 6.99 -14.11 29.15
N GLY A 54 6.97 -15.26 29.81
CA GLY A 54 6.52 -16.50 29.19
C GLY A 54 5.08 -16.40 28.69
N ASN A 55 4.79 -17.04 27.56
CA ASN A 55 3.45 -17.15 27.01
C ASN A 55 3.17 -18.61 26.63
N ALA A 56 2.53 -19.33 27.54
CA ALA A 56 2.14 -20.73 27.31
C ALA A 56 0.97 -20.88 26.32
N ASP A 57 0.23 -19.78 26.08
CA ASP A 57 -0.94 -19.79 25.20
C ASP A 57 -0.59 -19.48 23.74
N LEU A 58 0.69 -19.21 23.44
CA LEU A 58 1.13 -18.92 22.09
C LEU A 58 1.03 -20.18 21.21
N THR A 59 0.31 -20.07 20.10
CA THR A 59 0.14 -21.14 19.13
C THR A 59 0.53 -20.69 17.73
N TYR A 60 0.60 -21.65 16.79
CA TYR A 60 0.82 -21.39 15.37
C TYR A 60 -0.23 -20.45 14.80
N GLU A 61 0.20 -19.52 13.94
CA GLU A 61 -0.71 -18.86 13.01
C GLU A 61 -1.24 -19.87 12.03
N LYS A 62 -2.53 -19.87 11.80
CA LYS A 62 -3.20 -20.88 10.97
C LYS A 62 -3.95 -20.21 9.84
N LYS A 63 -3.88 -20.84 8.68
CA LYS A 63 -4.61 -20.42 7.48
C LYS A 63 -5.34 -21.59 6.90
N ASN A 64 -6.67 -21.51 6.79
CA ASN A 64 -7.41 -22.39 5.90
C ASN A 64 -7.80 -21.66 4.61
N GLU A 65 -7.77 -22.36 3.51
CA GLU A 65 -8.05 -21.82 2.20
C GLU A 65 -8.83 -22.83 1.37
N LEU A 66 -9.93 -22.37 0.79
CA LEU A 66 -10.68 -23.07 -0.24
C LEU A 66 -10.50 -22.30 -1.54
N ASN A 67 -10.04 -23.00 -2.58
CA ASN A 67 -9.89 -22.45 -3.93
C ASN A 67 -10.64 -23.31 -4.92
N ALA A 68 -11.38 -22.67 -5.83
CA ALA A 68 -12.04 -23.31 -6.97
C ALA A 68 -11.68 -22.53 -8.24
N GLY A 69 -11.28 -23.24 -9.29
CA GLY A 69 -10.87 -22.61 -10.53
C GLY A 69 -11.08 -23.50 -11.75
N PHE A 70 -10.88 -22.89 -12.91
CA PHE A 70 -10.87 -23.62 -14.17
C PHE A 70 -9.87 -23.03 -15.16
N ASP A 71 -9.36 -23.90 -16.05
CA ASP A 71 -8.61 -23.53 -17.23
C ASP A 71 -9.40 -23.97 -18.46
N ALA A 72 -9.56 -23.07 -19.43
CA ALA A 72 -10.27 -23.35 -20.65
C ALA A 72 -9.51 -22.85 -21.87
N GLY A 73 -9.41 -23.71 -22.90
CA GLY A 73 -8.95 -23.33 -24.22
C GLY A 73 -10.14 -23.32 -25.20
N LEU A 74 -10.27 -22.25 -25.95
CA LEU A 74 -11.35 -22.05 -26.90
C LEU A 74 -10.81 -21.80 -28.31
N PHE A 75 -11.57 -22.21 -29.33
CA PHE A 75 -11.28 -21.97 -30.76
C PHE A 75 -9.91 -22.48 -31.20
N GLY A 76 -9.52 -23.68 -30.76
CA GLY A 76 -8.21 -24.27 -31.06
C GLY A 76 -7.09 -23.54 -30.32
N ASP A 77 -7.33 -23.21 -29.02
CA ASP A 77 -6.43 -22.50 -28.10
C ASP A 77 -6.06 -21.08 -28.53
N ARG A 78 -6.89 -20.48 -29.41
CA ARG A 78 -6.73 -19.06 -29.74
C ARG A 78 -7.14 -18.15 -28.59
N LEU A 79 -8.02 -18.62 -27.73
CA LEU A 79 -8.40 -17.97 -26.48
C LEU A 79 -8.16 -18.91 -25.33
N SER A 80 -7.26 -18.57 -24.43
CA SER A 80 -6.96 -19.29 -23.20
C SER A 80 -7.47 -18.46 -22.02
N LEU A 81 -8.20 -19.10 -21.13
CA LEU A 81 -8.78 -18.53 -19.91
C LEU A 81 -8.31 -19.34 -18.71
N SER A 82 -7.87 -18.67 -17.67
CA SER A 82 -7.65 -19.23 -16.34
C SER A 82 -8.41 -18.38 -15.34
N PHE A 83 -9.23 -19.00 -14.54
CA PHE A 83 -10.03 -18.35 -13.50
C PHE A 83 -9.88 -19.11 -12.19
N ASP A 84 -9.65 -18.37 -11.09
CA ASP A 84 -9.61 -18.88 -9.74
C ASP A 84 -10.42 -17.96 -8.81
N ALA A 85 -11.18 -18.56 -7.91
CA ALA A 85 -11.87 -17.88 -6.83
C ALA A 85 -11.51 -18.57 -5.51
N TYR A 86 -11.17 -17.77 -4.51
CA TYR A 86 -10.73 -18.31 -3.23
C TYR A 86 -11.40 -17.60 -2.04
N THR A 87 -11.47 -18.32 -0.94
CA THR A 87 -11.74 -17.77 0.38
C THR A 87 -10.71 -18.32 1.36
N ARG A 88 -10.19 -17.40 2.22
CA ARG A 88 -9.16 -17.69 3.22
C ARG A 88 -9.64 -17.21 4.57
N ARG A 89 -9.39 -18.01 5.60
CA ARG A 89 -9.51 -17.59 6.98
C ARG A 89 -8.16 -17.76 7.66
N ASN A 90 -7.57 -16.65 8.03
CA ASN A 90 -6.39 -16.60 8.88
C ASN A 90 -6.88 -16.45 10.31
N PHE A 91 -6.41 -17.30 11.20
CA PHE A 91 -6.78 -17.29 12.62
C PHE A 91 -5.58 -17.59 13.49
N ASP A 92 -5.68 -17.18 14.73
CA ASP A 92 -4.56 -17.18 15.69
C ASP A 92 -3.37 -16.31 15.19
N GLU A 93 -3.65 -15.25 14.41
CA GLU A 93 -2.65 -14.29 13.92
C GLU A 93 -1.93 -13.62 15.09
N MET A 94 -0.59 -13.61 15.05
CA MET A 94 0.24 -13.05 16.09
C MET A 94 0.37 -11.53 15.96
N GLY A 95 0.39 -10.89 17.12
CA GLY A 95 0.61 -9.44 17.21
C GLY A 95 0.96 -9.01 18.62
N PRO A 96 1.30 -7.74 18.80
CA PRO A 96 1.60 -7.20 20.11
C PRO A 96 0.34 -7.12 20.97
N MET A 97 0.35 -7.76 22.13
CA MET A 97 -0.69 -7.63 23.14
C MET A 97 -0.20 -6.72 24.27
N ILE A 98 -1.00 -5.69 24.60
CA ILE A 98 -0.72 -4.81 25.73
C ILE A 98 -1.04 -5.55 27.03
N THR A 99 -0.10 -5.57 27.95
CA THR A 99 -0.22 -6.18 29.28
C THR A 99 -0.47 -5.10 30.34
N GLN A 100 -0.76 -5.51 31.55
CA GLN A 100 -0.91 -4.59 32.69
C GLN A 100 0.43 -4.01 33.20
N GLY A 101 1.55 -4.36 32.55
CA GLY A 101 2.90 -3.89 32.93
C GLY A 101 3.47 -4.57 34.17
N ILE A 102 2.81 -5.59 34.68
CA ILE A 102 3.36 -6.40 35.79
C ILE A 102 4.65 -7.09 35.33
N GLY A 103 5.71 -6.95 36.09
CA GLY A 103 7.04 -7.45 35.74
C GLY A 103 7.80 -6.55 34.74
N GLY A 104 7.32 -5.32 34.50
CA GLY A 104 8.01 -4.31 33.64
C GLY A 104 7.78 -4.48 32.15
N THR A 105 7.07 -5.52 31.70
CA THR A 105 6.79 -5.75 30.28
C THR A 105 5.39 -5.25 29.93
N ILE A 106 5.31 -4.22 29.10
CA ILE A 106 4.05 -3.57 28.69
C ILE A 106 3.44 -4.24 27.46
N ILE A 107 4.26 -4.85 26.62
CA ILE A 107 3.86 -5.48 25.35
C ILE A 107 4.45 -6.89 25.29
N ARG A 108 3.64 -7.87 24.92
CA ARG A 108 4.09 -9.23 24.60
C ARG A 108 3.48 -9.73 23.31
N PRO A 109 4.14 -10.62 22.54
CA PRO A 109 3.54 -11.34 21.43
C PRO A 109 2.43 -12.27 21.92
N ALA A 110 1.31 -12.29 21.22
CA ALA A 110 0.19 -13.19 21.48
C ALA A 110 -0.63 -13.40 20.21
N ASN A 111 -1.46 -14.43 20.18
CA ASN A 111 -2.42 -14.63 19.09
C ASN A 111 -3.62 -13.69 19.30
N VAL A 112 -3.68 -12.60 18.57
CA VAL A 112 -4.57 -11.44 18.86
C VAL A 112 -5.56 -11.12 17.77
N ALA A 113 -5.48 -11.77 16.60
CA ALA A 113 -6.32 -11.41 15.46
C ALA A 113 -6.82 -12.62 14.65
N GLU A 114 -7.95 -12.41 13.99
CA GLU A 114 -8.44 -13.27 12.92
C GLU A 114 -8.84 -12.40 11.74
N MET A 115 -8.60 -12.88 10.52
CA MET A 115 -8.91 -12.17 9.29
C MET A 115 -9.55 -13.13 8.27
N MET A 116 -10.56 -12.67 7.58
CA MET A 116 -11.09 -13.32 6.38
C MET A 116 -10.65 -12.57 5.14
N SER A 117 -10.31 -13.30 4.11
CA SER A 117 -10.01 -12.76 2.78
C SER A 117 -10.72 -13.59 1.72
N SER A 118 -11.20 -12.92 0.69
CA SER A 118 -11.76 -13.57 -0.49
C SER A 118 -11.32 -12.83 -1.74
N GLY A 119 -11.21 -13.52 -2.83
CA GLY A 119 -10.79 -12.90 -4.06
C GLY A 119 -11.05 -13.76 -5.28
N LEU A 120 -10.79 -13.15 -6.42
CA LEU A 120 -10.83 -13.82 -7.71
C LEU A 120 -9.65 -13.36 -8.57
N GLU A 121 -9.18 -14.28 -9.40
CA GLU A 121 -8.09 -14.06 -10.34
C GLU A 121 -8.53 -14.53 -11.73
N LEU A 122 -8.27 -13.69 -12.73
CA LEU A 122 -8.61 -13.96 -14.11
C LEU A 122 -7.41 -13.67 -14.99
N SER A 123 -7.01 -14.66 -15.78
CA SER A 123 -6.00 -14.52 -16.83
C SER A 123 -6.61 -14.89 -18.18
N ILE A 124 -6.48 -14.00 -19.14
CA ILE A 124 -6.95 -14.18 -20.51
C ILE A 124 -5.79 -13.97 -21.46
N THR A 125 -5.54 -14.92 -22.33
CA THR A 125 -4.62 -14.76 -23.46
C THR A 125 -5.38 -15.03 -24.76
N SER A 126 -5.38 -14.04 -25.65
CA SER A 126 -6.08 -14.12 -26.94
C SER A 126 -5.10 -13.93 -28.09
N GLN A 127 -5.06 -14.87 -29.02
CA GLN A 127 -4.45 -14.73 -30.33
C GLN A 127 -5.46 -14.09 -31.26
N ASN A 128 -5.54 -12.73 -31.22
CA ASN A 128 -6.55 -11.98 -31.99
C ASN A 128 -6.42 -12.21 -33.49
N ILE A 129 -5.17 -12.11 -33.98
CA ILE A 129 -4.84 -12.38 -35.37
C ILE A 129 -3.63 -13.31 -35.41
N LYS A 130 -3.71 -14.37 -36.21
CA LYS A 130 -2.63 -15.31 -36.47
C LYS A 130 -2.58 -15.62 -37.96
N THR A 131 -1.64 -14.98 -38.65
CA THR A 131 -1.35 -15.24 -40.06
C THR A 131 0.13 -15.60 -40.21
N LYS A 132 0.55 -15.90 -41.43
CA LYS A 132 1.97 -16.18 -41.73
C LYS A 132 2.87 -15.00 -41.42
N ASP A 133 2.44 -13.80 -41.74
CA ASP A 133 3.26 -12.58 -41.69
C ASP A 133 2.92 -11.68 -40.52
N PHE A 134 1.68 -11.76 -39.96
CA PHE A 134 1.22 -10.90 -38.90
C PHE A 134 0.55 -11.68 -37.78
N ASN A 135 1.02 -11.48 -36.56
CA ASN A 135 0.44 -12.03 -35.35
C ASN A 135 0.16 -10.90 -34.33
N TRP A 136 -1.03 -10.93 -33.74
CA TRP A 136 -1.40 -10.05 -32.65
C TRP A 136 -1.96 -10.87 -31.49
N THR A 137 -1.27 -10.78 -30.34
CA THR A 137 -1.67 -11.44 -29.09
C THR A 137 -1.92 -10.39 -28.03
N THR A 138 -3.04 -10.53 -27.31
CA THR A 138 -3.38 -9.74 -26.13
C THR A 138 -3.36 -10.64 -24.90
N SER A 139 -2.74 -10.19 -23.82
CA SER A 139 -2.81 -10.78 -22.50
C SER A 139 -3.46 -9.82 -21.52
N PHE A 140 -4.42 -10.31 -20.74
CA PHE A 140 -5.11 -9.54 -19.71
C PHE A 140 -5.08 -10.32 -18.41
N ILE A 141 -4.65 -9.68 -17.32
CA ILE A 141 -4.65 -10.23 -15.98
C ILE A 141 -5.47 -9.29 -15.10
N TYR A 142 -6.34 -9.85 -14.29
CA TYR A 142 -7.13 -9.14 -13.31
C TYR A 142 -7.17 -9.93 -12.02
N SER A 143 -6.95 -9.26 -10.89
CA SER A 143 -7.09 -9.79 -9.55
C SER A 143 -7.94 -8.85 -8.71
N TYR A 144 -8.86 -9.41 -7.97
CA TYR A 144 -9.64 -8.72 -6.95
C TYR A 144 -9.42 -9.43 -5.60
N THR A 145 -9.14 -8.65 -4.57
CA THR A 145 -9.00 -9.15 -3.21
C THR A 145 -9.78 -8.25 -2.24
N HIS A 146 -10.58 -8.86 -1.41
CA HIS A 146 -11.23 -8.23 -0.26
C HIS A 146 -10.76 -8.91 1.02
N SER A 147 -10.44 -8.15 2.04
CA SER A 147 -10.06 -8.66 3.36
C SER A 147 -10.76 -7.89 4.47
N GLU A 148 -11.06 -8.57 5.57
CA GLU A 148 -11.70 -8.00 6.75
C GLU A 148 -11.15 -8.67 8.01
N ILE A 149 -10.82 -7.85 9.00
CA ILE A 149 -10.47 -8.30 10.35
C ILE A 149 -11.76 -8.69 11.08
N THR A 150 -11.94 -9.99 11.33
CA THR A 150 -13.13 -10.52 12.00
C THR A 150 -13.00 -10.50 13.51
N LYS A 151 -11.75 -10.57 14.02
CA LYS A 151 -11.46 -10.55 15.45
C LYS A 151 -10.16 -9.79 15.71
N LEU A 152 -10.17 -8.92 16.68
CA LEU A 152 -9.00 -8.15 17.09
C LEU A 152 -9.12 -7.84 18.60
N TYR A 153 -8.10 -8.21 19.38
CA TYR A 153 -8.09 -7.97 20.83
C TYR A 153 -7.53 -6.59 21.19
N ASN A 154 -6.66 -6.05 20.37
CA ASN A 154 -6.05 -4.74 20.60
C ASN A 154 -6.71 -3.66 19.76
N GLN A 155 -7.10 -2.56 20.41
CA GLN A 155 -7.58 -1.39 19.70
C GLN A 155 -6.42 -0.42 19.46
N GLY A 156 -6.28 0.03 18.20
CA GLY A 156 -5.36 1.11 17.84
C GLY A 156 -5.77 2.44 18.47
N ARG A 157 -4.79 3.29 18.73
CA ARG A 157 -5.06 4.69 19.06
C ARG A 157 -5.56 5.43 17.83
N MET A 158 -6.20 6.57 18.03
CA MET A 158 -6.61 7.45 16.95
C MET A 158 -5.46 7.74 15.98
N ILE A 159 -4.25 8.08 16.51
CA ILE A 159 -3.07 8.37 15.68
C ILE A 159 -2.63 7.16 14.83
N ASP A 160 -2.79 5.94 15.33
CA ASP A 160 -2.44 4.72 14.59
C ASP A 160 -3.40 4.53 13.40
N LEU A 161 -4.70 4.77 13.60
CA LEU A 161 -5.76 4.65 12.58
C LEU A 161 -5.66 5.69 11.47
N VAL A 162 -5.23 6.93 11.79
CA VAL A 162 -5.14 8.02 10.81
C VAL A 162 -3.76 8.12 10.14
N SER A 163 -2.78 7.32 10.58
CA SER A 163 -1.45 7.30 9.95
C SER A 163 -1.52 6.79 8.50
N GLY A 164 -0.62 7.28 7.63
CA GLY A 164 -0.68 7.00 6.19
C GLY A 164 -0.49 5.52 5.81
N ASN A 165 0.03 4.69 6.72
CA ASN A 165 0.25 3.26 6.47
C ASN A 165 -1.03 2.42 6.65
N GLY A 166 -2.10 3.00 7.16
CA GLY A 166 -3.28 2.28 7.59
C GLY A 166 -3.04 1.45 8.86
N PHE A 167 -4.09 1.05 9.53
CA PHE A 167 -4.02 0.25 10.75
C PHE A 167 -5.21 -0.72 10.86
N ALA A 168 -4.99 -1.82 11.58
CA ALA A 168 -5.99 -2.84 11.80
C ALA A 168 -7.12 -2.34 12.72
N LYS A 169 -8.38 -2.49 12.27
CA LYS A 169 -9.59 -2.26 13.05
C LYS A 169 -10.60 -3.34 12.70
N LYS A 170 -11.28 -3.92 13.71
CA LYS A 170 -12.30 -4.94 13.49
C LYS A 170 -13.40 -4.44 12.56
N GLY A 171 -13.81 -5.26 11.58
CA GLY A 171 -14.79 -4.94 10.56
C GLY A 171 -14.22 -4.19 9.34
N TYR A 172 -12.89 -4.03 9.27
CA TYR A 172 -12.19 -3.32 8.20
C TYR A 172 -11.00 -4.13 7.69
N PRO A 173 -10.44 -3.78 6.52
CA PRO A 173 -9.20 -4.36 6.03
C PRO A 173 -8.04 -4.20 7.02
N ALA A 174 -7.04 -5.09 6.94
CA ALA A 174 -5.88 -5.06 7.83
C ALA A 174 -5.13 -3.72 7.83
N ARG A 175 -5.13 -3.02 6.70
CA ARG A 175 -4.51 -1.70 6.53
C ARG A 175 -5.58 -0.67 6.13
N ALA A 176 -6.53 -0.48 7.03
CA ALA A 176 -7.61 0.50 6.87
C ALA A 176 -7.11 1.92 7.20
N LEU A 177 -7.38 2.87 6.33
CA LEU A 177 -7.06 4.28 6.55
C LEU A 177 -8.29 5.05 6.99
N PHE A 178 -8.16 5.74 8.11
CA PHE A 178 -9.18 6.61 8.66
C PHE A 178 -8.71 8.06 8.64
N SER A 179 -9.66 8.99 8.72
CA SER A 179 -9.39 10.43 8.74
C SER A 179 -10.23 11.13 9.79
N ILE A 180 -9.66 12.20 10.34
CA ILE A 180 -10.41 13.15 11.17
C ILE A 180 -11.33 13.95 10.24
N PRO A 181 -12.64 14.06 10.51
CA PRO A 181 -13.51 14.86 9.67
C PRO A 181 -13.10 16.34 9.66
N PHE A 182 -12.85 16.87 8.48
CA PHE A 182 -12.53 18.28 8.25
C PHE A 182 -13.79 19.04 7.84
N VAL A 183 -14.07 20.15 8.51
CA VAL A 183 -15.28 20.95 8.31
C VAL A 183 -14.98 22.18 7.44
N GLY A 184 -13.73 22.61 7.38
CA GLY A 184 -13.32 23.81 6.66
C GLY A 184 -12.27 24.60 7.45
N LEU A 185 -12.06 25.84 7.07
CA LEU A 185 -11.24 26.80 7.79
C LEU A 185 -12.11 27.80 8.54
N ASN A 186 -11.62 28.30 9.67
CA ASN A 186 -12.27 29.43 10.34
C ASN A 186 -11.83 30.77 9.71
N ASN A 187 -12.42 31.89 10.18
CA ASN A 187 -12.11 33.24 9.70
C ASN A 187 -10.69 33.73 9.99
N GLN A 188 -9.85 32.89 10.63
CA GLN A 188 -8.41 33.10 10.85
C GLN A 188 -7.56 32.14 10.00
N GLY A 189 -8.19 31.38 9.11
CA GLY A 189 -7.51 30.39 8.27
C GLY A 189 -7.01 29.15 9.01
N LEU A 190 -7.53 28.87 10.20
CA LEU A 190 -7.16 27.68 10.98
C LEU A 190 -8.11 26.52 10.68
N PRO A 191 -7.63 25.28 10.65
CA PRO A 191 -8.46 24.11 10.37
C PRO A 191 -9.53 23.91 11.45
N GLN A 192 -10.75 23.59 11.03
CA GLN A 192 -11.84 23.13 11.87
C GLN A 192 -12.06 21.65 11.67
N LEU A 193 -12.07 20.91 12.74
CA LEU A 193 -12.11 19.44 12.78
C LEU A 193 -13.19 18.99 13.77
N ILE A 194 -13.71 17.78 13.59
CA ILE A 194 -14.61 17.16 14.56
C ILE A 194 -13.76 16.28 15.48
N ASN A 195 -13.90 16.45 16.81
CA ASN A 195 -13.22 15.66 17.82
C ASN A 195 -14.06 14.44 18.24
N GLU A 196 -13.52 13.65 19.19
CA GLU A 196 -14.15 12.44 19.73
C GLU A 196 -15.46 12.68 20.48
N LYS A 197 -15.78 13.95 20.81
CA LYS A 197 -17.05 14.35 21.43
C LYS A 197 -18.09 14.83 20.42
N GLY A 198 -17.72 14.85 19.13
CA GLY A 198 -18.56 15.40 18.06
C GLY A 198 -18.56 16.93 17.99
N GLU A 199 -17.63 17.60 18.68
CA GLU A 199 -17.52 19.06 18.70
C GLU A 199 -16.62 19.54 17.57
N VAL A 200 -16.97 20.68 16.96
CA VAL A 200 -16.11 21.37 16.01
C VAL A 200 -15.03 22.11 16.79
N THR A 201 -13.79 21.77 16.54
CA THR A 201 -12.63 22.32 17.23
C THR A 201 -11.46 22.61 16.29
N THR A 202 -10.58 23.50 16.70
CA THR A 202 -9.33 23.78 15.99
C THR A 202 -8.15 22.97 16.53
N ASP A 203 -8.02 22.84 17.85
CA ASP A 203 -6.82 22.33 18.51
C ASP A 203 -7.08 21.30 19.64
N ASN A 204 -8.35 21.04 19.96
CA ASN A 204 -8.72 20.07 20.99
C ASN A 204 -8.93 18.67 20.39
N ILE A 205 -7.85 18.02 19.98
CA ILE A 205 -7.84 16.68 19.37
C ILE A 205 -7.02 15.74 20.26
N ASN A 206 -7.63 14.66 20.73
CA ASN A 206 -6.95 13.63 21.50
C ASN A 206 -6.37 12.53 20.59
N PHE A 207 -5.11 12.69 20.15
CA PHE A 207 -4.44 11.70 19.31
C PHE A 207 -4.18 10.34 19.99
N GLN A 208 -4.30 10.27 21.31
CA GLN A 208 -4.11 9.02 22.08
C GLN A 208 -5.43 8.28 22.39
N GLU A 209 -6.58 8.84 21.94
CA GLU A 209 -7.89 8.20 22.12
C GLU A 209 -7.94 6.80 21.52
N ARG A 210 -8.56 5.84 22.24
CA ARG A 210 -8.69 4.44 21.81
C ARG A 210 -10.14 3.96 21.78
N ASN A 211 -10.95 4.46 22.71
CA ASN A 211 -12.29 3.94 22.98
C ASN A 211 -13.37 4.61 22.13
N HIS A 212 -13.15 5.87 21.74
CA HIS A 212 -14.11 6.68 20.99
C HIS A 212 -13.50 7.07 19.64
N THR A 213 -13.38 6.09 18.74
CA THR A 213 -12.80 6.28 17.40
C THR A 213 -13.85 6.17 16.28
N GLU A 214 -15.14 6.11 16.64
CA GLU A 214 -16.25 5.93 15.70
C GLU A 214 -16.53 7.19 14.87
N TYR A 215 -16.14 8.37 15.37
CA TYR A 215 -16.25 9.64 14.65
C TYR A 215 -15.31 9.76 13.45
N LEU A 216 -14.26 8.93 13.41
CA LEU A 216 -13.31 8.92 12.30
C LEU A 216 -14.00 8.40 11.03
N LYS A 217 -13.78 9.10 9.94
CA LYS A 217 -14.25 8.65 8.64
C LYS A 217 -13.34 7.56 8.09
N TYR A 218 -13.90 6.40 7.73
CA TYR A 218 -13.21 5.40 6.95
C TYR A 218 -13.03 5.88 5.50
N GLU A 219 -11.80 5.94 5.00
CA GLU A 219 -11.49 6.41 3.65
C GLU A 219 -11.31 5.26 2.65
N GLY A 220 -10.81 4.14 3.12
CA GLY A 220 -10.55 2.95 2.29
C GLY A 220 -9.33 2.16 2.76
N PRO A 221 -9.01 1.04 2.09
CA PRO A 221 -7.76 0.32 2.30
C PRO A 221 -6.59 1.11 1.72
N THR A 222 -5.39 0.95 2.28
CA THR A 222 -4.16 1.47 1.69
C THR A 222 -3.59 0.54 0.62
N ASP A 223 -3.97 -0.72 0.63
CA ASP A 223 -3.59 -1.70 -0.39
C ASP A 223 -4.64 -1.74 -1.50
N PRO A 224 -4.24 -1.79 -2.78
CA PRO A 224 -5.18 -1.90 -3.89
C PRO A 224 -6.03 -3.16 -3.79
N THR A 225 -7.34 -3.02 -4.01
CA THR A 225 -8.27 -4.16 -4.06
C THR A 225 -8.40 -4.76 -5.45
N HIS A 226 -8.11 -3.98 -6.48
CA HIS A 226 -8.11 -4.40 -7.88
C HIS A 226 -6.74 -4.16 -8.48
N THR A 227 -6.10 -5.20 -9.00
CA THR A 227 -4.79 -5.09 -9.65
C THR A 227 -4.78 -5.88 -10.95
N GLY A 228 -3.91 -5.49 -11.86
CA GLY A 228 -3.76 -6.28 -13.06
C GLY A 228 -2.87 -5.65 -14.13
N SER A 229 -2.94 -6.25 -15.30
CA SER A 229 -2.14 -5.83 -16.44
C SER A 229 -2.83 -6.08 -17.78
N LEU A 230 -2.45 -5.31 -18.79
CA LEU A 230 -2.83 -5.48 -20.16
C LEU A 230 -1.58 -5.44 -21.04
N GLY A 231 -1.27 -6.55 -21.69
CA GLY A 231 -0.17 -6.70 -22.63
C GLY A 231 -0.69 -6.86 -24.07
N ASN A 232 -0.04 -6.20 -25.01
CA ASN A 232 -0.25 -6.41 -26.44
C ASN A 232 1.09 -6.66 -27.12
N THR A 233 1.18 -7.78 -27.83
CA THR A 233 2.33 -8.11 -28.66
C THR A 233 1.90 -8.22 -30.11
N LEU A 234 2.49 -7.39 -30.97
CA LEU A 234 2.28 -7.38 -32.40
C LEU A 234 3.58 -7.80 -33.10
N SER A 235 3.47 -8.76 -34.00
CA SER A 235 4.61 -9.24 -34.76
C SER A 235 4.31 -9.17 -36.24
N TYR A 236 5.18 -8.54 -37.02
CA TYR A 236 5.06 -8.41 -38.47
C TYR A 236 6.43 -8.57 -39.16
N LYS A 237 6.61 -9.65 -39.93
CA LYS A 237 7.83 -9.89 -40.75
C LYS A 237 9.15 -9.64 -40.00
N GLY A 238 9.28 -10.19 -38.76
CA GLY A 238 10.49 -10.04 -37.92
C GLY A 238 10.50 -8.77 -37.06
N LEU A 239 9.54 -7.88 -37.18
CA LEU A 239 9.34 -6.74 -36.29
C LEU A 239 8.39 -7.15 -35.18
N HIS A 240 8.75 -6.88 -33.91
CA HIS A 240 7.96 -7.23 -32.71
C HIS A 240 7.79 -5.99 -31.86
N LEU A 241 6.55 -5.53 -31.73
CA LEU A 241 6.16 -4.46 -30.82
C LEU A 241 5.46 -5.07 -29.60
N ASN A 242 5.94 -4.74 -28.40
CA ASN A 242 5.27 -5.08 -27.15
C ASN A 242 4.90 -3.82 -26.41
N VAL A 243 3.65 -3.74 -25.93
CA VAL A 243 3.14 -2.66 -25.08
C VAL A 243 2.51 -3.31 -23.84
N PHE A 244 3.00 -2.92 -22.68
CA PHE A 244 2.57 -3.50 -21.39
C PHE A 244 2.15 -2.42 -20.41
N LEU A 245 0.90 -2.51 -19.98
CA LEU A 245 0.27 -1.63 -19.01
C LEU A 245 0.05 -2.38 -17.69
N THR A 246 0.21 -1.68 -16.58
CA THR A 246 -0.21 -2.15 -15.26
C THR A 246 -1.20 -1.17 -14.66
N TYR A 247 -2.10 -1.67 -13.83
CA TYR A 247 -3.07 -0.85 -13.13
C TYR A 247 -3.32 -1.37 -11.71
N ALA A 248 -3.67 -0.43 -10.83
CA ALA A 248 -4.13 -0.72 -9.48
C ALA A 248 -5.23 0.28 -9.12
N PHE A 249 -6.29 -0.21 -8.47
CA PHE A 249 -7.46 0.58 -8.09
C PHE A 249 -8.00 0.14 -6.74
N GLY A 250 -8.80 1.04 -6.13
CA GLY A 250 -9.57 0.75 -4.93
C GLY A 250 -8.80 0.96 -3.64
N ASN A 251 -7.67 1.65 -3.68
CA ASN A 251 -6.95 2.08 -2.49
C ASN A 251 -6.94 3.60 -2.34
N VAL A 252 -6.60 4.04 -1.14
CA VAL A 252 -6.44 5.45 -0.80
C VAL A 252 -5.07 5.72 -0.24
N VAL A 253 -4.60 6.95 -0.42
CA VAL A 253 -3.31 7.41 0.10
C VAL A 253 -3.47 8.71 0.87
N ARG A 254 -2.71 8.86 1.95
CA ARG A 254 -2.59 10.12 2.68
C ARG A 254 -1.56 11.01 2.01
N LEU A 255 -1.96 12.24 1.67
CA LEU A 255 -1.10 13.17 0.94
C LEU A 255 0.10 13.64 1.78
N ASP A 256 1.25 13.65 1.16
CA ASP A 256 2.48 14.31 1.59
C ASP A 256 2.77 15.51 0.64
N PRO A 257 3.61 16.47 1.03
CA PRO A 257 4.20 16.66 2.35
C PRO A 257 3.21 17.18 3.39
N LYS A 258 3.55 16.98 4.68
CA LYS A 258 2.75 17.47 5.81
C LYS A 258 2.88 18.98 5.94
N PHE A 259 1.76 19.63 6.21
CA PHE A 259 1.72 21.06 6.53
C PHE A 259 2.18 21.29 7.97
N LYS A 260 2.94 22.34 8.19
CA LYS A 260 3.39 22.78 9.52
C LYS A 260 2.70 24.09 9.87
N ALA A 261 2.42 24.29 11.16
CA ALA A 261 1.84 25.53 11.65
C ALA A 261 2.77 26.74 11.43
N TYR A 262 4.07 26.50 11.53
CA TYR A 262 5.12 27.52 11.38
C TYR A 262 6.27 26.99 10.52
N TYR A 263 6.84 27.87 9.70
CA TYR A 263 8.02 27.60 8.88
C TYR A 263 9.12 28.59 9.23
N GLY A 264 10.32 28.08 9.50
CA GLY A 264 11.52 28.90 9.62
C GLY A 264 12.09 29.27 8.25
N ASP A 265 12.97 30.28 8.22
CA ASP A 265 13.54 30.84 6.99
C ASP A 265 14.29 29.81 6.13
N MET A 266 14.77 28.71 6.75
CA MET A 266 15.47 27.61 6.08
C MET A 266 14.56 26.44 5.70
N ALA A 267 13.24 26.53 5.95
CA ALA A 267 12.31 25.45 5.66
C ALA A 267 11.70 25.59 4.26
N SER A 268 11.79 24.53 3.45
CA SER A 268 11.05 24.47 2.20
C SER A 268 9.56 24.30 2.45
N MET A 269 8.74 24.92 1.63
CA MET A 269 7.29 24.81 1.63
C MET A 269 6.81 24.06 0.40
N THR A 270 5.69 23.37 0.53
CA THR A 270 5.04 22.71 -0.61
C THR A 270 4.45 23.77 -1.56
N HIS A 271 4.46 23.48 -2.87
CA HIS A 271 3.84 24.32 -3.89
C HIS A 271 2.34 24.60 -3.61
N ALA A 272 1.64 23.67 -2.95
CA ALA A 272 0.25 23.85 -2.57
C ALA A 272 -0.01 25.10 -1.71
N PHE A 273 1.00 25.63 -1.00
CA PHE A 273 0.87 26.86 -0.23
C PHE A 273 0.58 28.12 -1.05
N ILE A 274 0.74 28.09 -2.34
CA ILE A 274 0.32 29.21 -3.21
C ILE A 274 -1.17 29.50 -3.03
N ASN A 275 -1.96 28.47 -2.82
CA ASN A 275 -3.41 28.53 -2.66
C ASN A 275 -3.87 28.53 -1.19
N ARG A 276 -2.98 28.84 -0.25
CA ARG A 276 -3.35 28.90 1.17
C ARG A 276 -4.28 30.07 1.46
N TRP A 277 -5.02 29.97 2.54
CA TRP A 277 -5.78 31.06 3.09
C TRP A 277 -4.85 32.24 3.48
N GLN A 278 -5.21 33.47 3.10
CA GLN A 278 -4.41 34.68 3.32
C GLN A 278 -5.23 35.78 4.02
N ALA A 279 -6.54 35.84 3.78
CA ALA A 279 -7.41 36.87 4.34
C ALA A 279 -8.83 36.31 4.64
N ALA A 280 -9.53 36.94 5.58
CA ALA A 280 -10.90 36.60 5.91
C ALA A 280 -11.82 36.69 4.67
N GLY A 281 -12.67 35.69 4.48
CA GLY A 281 -13.51 35.50 3.30
C GLY A 281 -12.92 34.56 2.25
N GLU A 282 -11.70 34.01 2.46
CA GLU A 282 -11.10 32.99 1.60
C GLU A 282 -11.38 31.57 2.11
N GLU A 283 -11.95 31.39 3.29
CA GLU A 283 -12.33 30.10 3.87
C GLU A 283 -13.29 29.30 2.99
N ASP A 284 -14.09 29.98 2.17
CA ASP A 284 -14.98 29.35 1.19
C ASP A 284 -14.28 28.97 -0.14
N ARG A 285 -13.03 29.38 -0.33
CA ARG A 285 -12.29 29.21 -1.58
C ARG A 285 -11.11 28.24 -1.49
N THR A 286 -10.61 28.01 -0.30
CA THR A 286 -9.48 27.13 -0.07
C THR A 286 -9.64 26.29 1.19
N ASP A 287 -9.17 25.03 1.10
CA ASP A 287 -9.06 24.12 2.23
C ASP A 287 -7.64 24.16 2.86
N ILE A 288 -6.73 24.99 2.33
CA ILE A 288 -5.34 24.99 2.76
C ILE A 288 -5.16 26.04 3.86
N PRO A 289 -4.72 25.63 5.07
CA PRO A 289 -4.57 26.54 6.20
C PRO A 289 -3.56 27.67 5.97
N THR A 290 -3.71 28.74 6.72
CA THR A 290 -2.73 29.83 6.78
C THR A 290 -1.39 29.38 7.33
N ILE A 291 -0.35 30.19 7.16
CA ILE A 291 0.92 30.03 7.87
C ILE A 291 0.89 30.98 9.07
N LEU A 292 1.08 30.42 10.28
CA LEU A 292 1.11 31.23 11.49
C LEU A 292 2.39 32.06 11.57
N SER A 293 2.26 33.28 12.08
CA SER A 293 3.43 34.04 12.48
C SER A 293 4.12 33.37 13.67
N ARG A 294 5.42 33.57 13.82
CA ARG A 294 6.19 33.09 14.98
C ARG A 294 5.56 33.47 16.31
N ARG A 295 4.99 34.67 16.39
CA ARG A 295 4.32 35.19 17.58
C ARG A 295 3.06 34.37 17.90
N GLN A 296 2.18 34.18 16.92
CA GLN A 296 0.95 33.39 17.10
C GLN A 296 1.26 31.95 17.55
N TYR A 297 2.26 31.31 16.90
CA TYR A 297 2.68 29.97 17.27
C TYR A 297 3.28 29.90 18.68
N ALA A 298 4.05 30.91 19.10
CA ALA A 298 4.67 30.96 20.44
C ALA A 298 3.65 31.22 21.56
N THR A 299 2.54 31.89 21.26
CA THR A 299 1.49 32.21 22.27
C THR A 299 0.52 31.06 22.49
N ASN A 300 0.37 30.12 21.55
CA ASN A 300 -0.52 28.99 21.67
C ASN A 300 0.13 27.69 21.10
N ASN A 301 0.79 26.94 21.95
CA ASN A 301 1.43 25.68 21.58
C ASN A 301 0.45 24.59 21.10
N ASN A 302 -0.84 24.72 21.40
CA ASN A 302 -1.85 23.76 20.96
C ASN A 302 -2.13 23.87 19.46
N LEU A 303 -1.79 24.98 18.81
CA LEU A 303 -1.97 25.15 17.38
C LEU A 303 -1.20 24.13 16.54
N ARG A 304 -0.16 23.51 17.08
CA ARG A 304 0.50 22.35 16.45
C ARG A 304 -0.47 21.18 16.24
N TYR A 305 -1.43 21.00 17.15
CA TYR A 305 -2.44 19.93 17.05
C TYR A 305 -3.45 20.23 15.94
N ALA A 306 -3.77 21.49 15.68
CA ALA A 306 -4.61 21.88 14.56
C ALA A 306 -4.02 21.44 13.22
N TYR A 307 -2.73 21.70 12.99
CA TYR A 307 -2.05 21.33 11.75
C TYR A 307 -1.78 19.82 11.66
N ASN A 308 -1.49 19.16 12.78
CA ASN A 308 -1.44 17.70 12.82
C ASN A 308 -2.82 17.10 12.49
N GLY A 309 -3.87 17.63 13.07
CA GLY A 309 -5.25 17.23 12.77
C GLY A 309 -5.60 17.42 11.29
N TYR A 310 -5.24 18.57 10.70
CA TYR A 310 -5.39 18.82 9.28
C TYR A 310 -4.64 17.79 8.41
N ASN A 311 -3.39 17.50 8.74
CA ASN A 311 -2.60 16.50 8.01
C ASN A 311 -3.20 15.10 8.03
N TYR A 312 -3.97 14.79 9.07
CA TYR A 312 -4.66 13.51 9.25
C TYR A 312 -6.16 13.57 8.94
N SER A 313 -6.62 14.67 8.33
CA SER A 313 -8.02 14.89 8.02
C SER A 313 -8.45 14.34 6.66
N THR A 314 -9.76 14.41 6.42
CA THR A 314 -10.39 14.05 5.14
C THR A 314 -9.92 14.93 3.97
N ALA A 315 -9.44 16.15 4.24
CA ALA A 315 -8.88 17.05 3.22
C ALA A 315 -7.58 16.52 2.61
N ARG A 316 -6.87 15.63 3.32
CA ARG A 316 -5.54 15.13 2.96
C ARG A 316 -5.58 13.69 2.44
N ILE A 317 -6.64 13.33 1.72
CA ILE A 317 -6.83 12.02 1.08
C ILE A 317 -6.91 12.17 -0.43
N ALA A 318 -6.22 11.28 -1.13
CA ALA A 318 -6.35 11.06 -2.56
C ALA A 318 -6.61 9.57 -2.86
N LYS A 319 -7.14 9.28 -4.04
CA LYS A 319 -7.18 7.91 -4.54
C LYS A 319 -5.78 7.46 -4.92
N GLY A 320 -5.43 6.23 -4.54
CA GLY A 320 -4.19 5.58 -4.96
C GLY A 320 -4.29 4.93 -6.35
N ASP A 321 -5.41 5.10 -7.02
CA ASP A 321 -5.71 4.51 -8.32
C ASP A 321 -4.73 4.98 -9.39
N PHE A 322 -4.21 4.05 -10.21
CA PHE A 322 -3.38 4.41 -11.35
C PHE A 322 -3.43 3.42 -12.52
N ILE A 323 -3.06 3.91 -13.70
CA ILE A 323 -2.70 3.13 -14.88
C ILE A 323 -1.33 3.61 -15.34
N ARG A 324 -0.40 2.67 -15.51
CA ARG A 324 1.00 2.95 -15.90
C ARG A 324 1.38 2.26 -17.19
N LEU A 325 2.03 2.99 -18.10
CA LEU A 325 2.77 2.38 -19.19
C LEU A 325 4.08 1.81 -18.62
N LYS A 326 4.04 0.50 -18.33
CA LYS A 326 5.14 -0.20 -17.63
C LYS A 326 6.29 -0.51 -18.58
N GLU A 327 5.97 -0.94 -19.81
CA GLU A 327 6.96 -1.26 -20.84
C GLU A 327 6.41 -0.95 -22.26
N ILE A 328 7.29 -0.42 -23.08
CA ILE A 328 7.16 -0.47 -24.54
C ILE A 328 8.50 -0.98 -25.09
N SER A 329 8.45 -1.95 -25.98
CA SER A 329 9.66 -2.42 -26.66
C SER A 329 9.41 -2.74 -28.12
N LEU A 330 10.42 -2.45 -28.93
CA LEU A 330 10.45 -2.76 -30.35
C LEU A 330 11.68 -3.60 -30.62
N ALA A 331 11.48 -4.81 -31.14
CA ALA A 331 12.54 -5.69 -31.54
C ALA A 331 12.46 -5.97 -33.04
N TYR A 332 13.60 -6.16 -33.67
CA TYR A 332 13.70 -6.54 -35.07
C TYR A 332 14.68 -7.69 -35.27
N ASP A 333 14.16 -8.80 -35.78
CA ASP A 333 14.97 -9.96 -36.18
C ASP A 333 15.50 -9.70 -37.58
N LEU A 334 16.83 -9.64 -37.72
CA LEU A 334 17.47 -9.41 -39.02
C LEU A 334 17.21 -10.61 -39.93
N PRO A 335 16.75 -10.36 -41.15
CA PRO A 335 16.53 -11.44 -42.12
C PRO A 335 17.84 -12.15 -42.46
N THR A 336 17.76 -13.45 -42.66
CA THR A 336 18.93 -14.31 -42.98
C THR A 336 19.70 -13.81 -44.21
N SER A 337 19.09 -13.10 -45.13
CA SER A 337 19.74 -12.48 -46.29
C SER A 337 20.84 -11.47 -45.91
N LEU A 338 20.66 -10.76 -44.80
CA LEU A 338 21.62 -9.75 -44.31
C LEU A 338 22.79 -10.38 -43.57
N ILE A 339 22.57 -11.53 -42.92
CA ILE A 339 23.59 -12.19 -42.08
C ILE A 339 24.34 -13.31 -42.80
N LYS A 340 23.91 -13.72 -44.01
CA LYS A 340 24.51 -14.83 -44.81
C LYS A 340 26.03 -14.73 -45.03
N ARG A 341 26.61 -13.52 -44.96
CA ARG A 341 28.04 -13.28 -45.16
C ARG A 341 28.81 -13.20 -43.86
N THR A 342 28.19 -13.48 -42.75
CA THR A 342 28.77 -13.46 -41.39
C THR A 342 28.72 -14.88 -40.80
N PRO A 343 29.50 -15.21 -39.77
CA PRO A 343 29.40 -16.49 -39.08
C PRO A 343 28.11 -16.62 -38.22
N LEU A 344 27.23 -15.64 -38.26
CA LEU A 344 26.02 -15.58 -37.43
C LEU A 344 24.91 -16.43 -38.05
N ARG A 345 24.21 -17.18 -37.19
CA ARG A 345 22.98 -17.89 -37.54
C ARG A 345 21.73 -17.03 -37.32
N SER A 346 21.80 -16.14 -36.36
CA SER A 346 20.70 -15.17 -36.06
C SER A 346 21.26 -13.87 -35.51
N ALA A 347 20.55 -12.78 -35.74
CA ALA A 347 20.83 -11.49 -35.15
C ALA A 347 19.51 -10.74 -34.90
N SER A 348 19.36 -10.12 -33.75
CA SER A 348 18.22 -9.25 -33.45
C SER A 348 18.65 -8.03 -32.63
N VAL A 349 17.92 -6.93 -32.83
CA VAL A 349 18.08 -5.68 -32.08
C VAL A 349 16.78 -5.36 -31.39
N LYS A 350 16.85 -5.06 -30.09
CA LYS A 350 15.67 -4.65 -29.29
C LYS A 350 15.96 -3.31 -28.61
N VAL A 351 15.02 -2.37 -28.76
CA VAL A 351 14.94 -1.14 -27.96
C VAL A 351 13.79 -1.30 -26.99
N GLN A 352 14.03 -1.02 -25.73
CA GLN A 352 13.04 -1.15 -24.67
C GLN A 352 13.05 0.09 -23.79
N ALA A 353 11.89 0.56 -23.42
CA ALA A 353 11.71 1.62 -22.44
C ALA A 353 10.75 1.15 -21.33
N THR A 354 11.12 1.36 -20.07
CA THR A 354 10.32 0.93 -18.92
C THR A 354 10.01 2.10 -17.99
N ASN A 355 8.91 1.97 -17.24
CA ASN A 355 8.42 2.97 -16.27
C ASN A 355 8.26 4.37 -16.88
N LEU A 356 7.69 4.46 -18.08
CA LEU A 356 7.70 5.70 -18.87
C LEU A 356 6.87 6.79 -18.22
N PHE A 357 5.59 6.53 -17.94
CA PHE A 357 4.71 7.51 -17.32
C PHE A 357 3.39 6.87 -16.83
N LEU A 358 2.72 7.60 -15.96
CA LEU A 358 1.34 7.33 -15.57
C LEU A 358 0.39 7.85 -16.63
N LEU A 359 -0.50 6.97 -17.12
CA LEU A 359 -1.59 7.35 -18.03
C LEU A 359 -2.78 7.92 -17.25
N TYR A 360 -2.96 7.43 -16.02
CA TYR A 360 -3.99 7.88 -15.11
C TYR A 360 -3.44 7.86 -13.67
N ALA A 361 -3.74 8.89 -12.91
CA ALA A 361 -3.58 9.00 -11.46
C ALA A 361 -4.48 10.13 -10.94
N ASP A 362 -4.79 10.14 -9.64
CA ASP A 362 -5.57 11.21 -9.01
C ASP A 362 -4.83 12.56 -9.12
N LYS A 363 -5.52 13.60 -9.56
CA LYS A 363 -4.95 14.96 -9.68
C LYS A 363 -4.48 15.53 -8.35
N LYS A 364 -5.07 15.12 -7.22
CA LYS A 364 -4.66 15.54 -5.87
C LYS A 364 -3.24 15.10 -5.53
N LEU A 365 -2.71 14.07 -6.20
CA LEU A 365 -1.32 13.61 -6.03
C LEU A 365 -0.30 14.63 -6.55
N ASN A 366 -0.74 15.61 -7.34
CA ASN A 366 0.11 16.69 -7.88
C ASN A 366 1.39 16.18 -8.56
N GLY A 367 1.26 15.11 -9.35
CA GLY A 367 2.36 14.48 -10.07
C GLY A 367 3.20 13.49 -9.26
N GLN A 368 2.88 13.26 -7.99
CA GLN A 368 3.51 12.21 -7.19
C GLN A 368 3.01 10.84 -7.63
N ASP A 369 3.89 9.85 -7.54
CA ASP A 369 3.58 8.49 -7.97
C ASP A 369 2.85 7.72 -6.85
N PRO A 370 1.59 7.27 -7.07
CA PRO A 370 0.81 6.58 -6.04
C PRO A 370 1.40 5.25 -5.59
N GLU A 371 2.21 4.58 -6.43
CA GLU A 371 2.85 3.31 -6.09
C GLU A 371 3.91 3.48 -4.97
N PHE A 372 4.40 4.69 -4.75
CA PHE A 372 5.49 4.97 -3.80
C PHE A 372 5.06 5.79 -2.58
N PHE A 373 3.77 5.97 -2.35
CA PHE A 373 3.26 6.85 -1.30
C PHE A 373 3.47 6.32 0.13
N ASN A 374 3.31 5.07 0.41
CA ASN A 374 3.21 4.54 1.79
C ASN A 374 4.51 4.01 2.38
N ILE A 375 5.67 4.45 1.89
CA ILE A 375 6.99 3.94 2.30
C ILE A 375 7.63 4.82 3.40
N GLY A 376 6.85 5.64 4.10
CA GLY A 376 7.36 6.46 5.23
C GLY A 376 8.12 7.72 4.80
N GLY A 377 7.81 8.28 3.64
CA GLY A 377 8.40 9.50 3.11
C GLY A 377 8.10 9.66 1.63
N VAL A 378 8.65 10.70 1.01
CA VAL A 378 8.62 10.85 -0.45
C VAL A 378 9.63 9.87 -1.04
N ALA A 379 9.19 8.67 -1.37
CA ALA A 379 10.03 7.72 -2.09
C ALA A 379 10.25 8.19 -3.52
N SER A 380 11.48 8.07 -4.00
CA SER A 380 11.79 8.33 -5.39
C SER A 380 11.14 7.23 -6.26
N PRO A 381 10.33 7.57 -7.26
CA PRO A 381 9.75 6.58 -8.15
C PRO A 381 10.85 5.83 -8.91
N THR A 382 10.55 4.61 -9.34
CA THR A 382 11.47 3.84 -10.16
C THR A 382 11.85 4.63 -11.41
N PRO A 383 13.16 4.81 -11.70
CA PRO A 383 13.59 5.64 -12.81
C PRO A 383 13.11 5.07 -14.15
N ARG A 384 12.92 5.94 -15.11
CA ARG A 384 12.72 5.55 -16.50
C ARG A 384 14.00 4.92 -17.00
N GLN A 385 13.90 3.76 -17.64
CA GLN A 385 15.05 3.06 -18.20
C GLN A 385 14.87 2.89 -19.70
N PHE A 386 15.96 3.09 -20.42
CA PHE A 386 16.08 2.81 -21.84
C PHE A 386 17.18 1.78 -22.05
N THR A 387 16.84 0.69 -22.71
CA THR A 387 17.77 -0.44 -22.92
C THR A 387 17.85 -0.74 -24.42
N LEU A 388 19.07 -0.82 -24.92
CA LEU A 388 19.37 -1.36 -26.25
C LEU A 388 19.98 -2.75 -26.09
N THR A 389 19.38 -3.75 -26.70
CA THR A 389 19.87 -5.13 -26.68
C THR A 389 20.21 -5.59 -28.07
N LEU A 390 21.43 -6.08 -28.24
CA LEU A 390 21.87 -6.78 -29.43
C LEU A 390 22.03 -8.26 -29.08
N LYS A 391 21.29 -9.13 -29.76
CA LYS A 391 21.39 -10.59 -29.59
C LYS A 391 21.97 -11.20 -30.85
N LEU A 392 23.07 -11.92 -30.69
CA LEU A 392 23.79 -12.60 -31.79
C LEU A 392 23.83 -14.11 -31.49
N GLY A 393 23.42 -14.93 -32.46
CA GLY A 393 23.53 -16.37 -32.40
C GLY A 393 24.61 -16.84 -33.38
N LEU A 394 25.56 -17.63 -32.92
CA LEU A 394 26.68 -18.23 -33.67
C LEU A 394 26.31 -19.63 -34.15
#